data_2277d0eb25ea2fbfb666c07ec27b83fb
#
_entry.id   2277d0eb25ea2fbfb666c07ec27b83fb
#
_cell.length_a   1.000
_cell.length_b   1.000
_cell.length_c   1.000
_cell.angle_alpha   90.00
_cell.angle_beta   90.00
_cell.angle_gamma   90.00
#
_symmetry.space_group_name_H-M   'P 1'
#
loop_
_entity.id
_entity.type
_entity.pdbx_description
1 polymer ?
#
loop_
_entity_poly.entity_id
_entity_poly.type
_entity_poly.pdbx_seq_one_letter_code
_entity_poly.pdbx_strand_id
1 'polypeptide(L)'
;MGCSAHLVVHGGNELLLAAAVDRLRELESWWSRFREDSDITLANRRAGLPTEVHEDTLAVVARAMLAWRQTAGKFDITTLPAVLAAGYTHSATTHQPAPDLGTRRIGLGALVAVDYEAGTLTVPPGGAIDLGGIGKGFAADLVAEELVEAGATGALVNLGGDIALVGSPSDAPSWHLGIDDPRATGTHVATLRMACGGIATSGTTVRRWQHDDGTTTHHLIDPATGRPASYGIRTITVMAADAATAESFTTAAMTMTPTDAIAMIQKFGLAALVVTDDHQVLTTPTFEEFRA
;
A
#
# COMPACT_ATOMS: atom_id res chain seq x y z
N MET A 1 8.03 -8.03 1.60
CA MET A 1 7.34 -6.88 0.97
C MET A 1 8.27 -6.06 0.05
N GLY A 2 9.53 -6.40 -0.05
CA GLY A 2 10.47 -5.80 -1.00
C GLY A 2 10.72 -4.30 -0.78
N CYS A 3 10.73 -3.84 0.48
CA CYS A 3 11.02 -2.47 0.87
C CYS A 3 11.86 -2.42 2.15
N SER A 4 12.38 -1.24 2.49
CA SER A 4 12.97 -0.98 3.81
C SER A 4 11.89 -0.91 4.89
N ALA A 5 12.21 -1.36 6.10
CA ALA A 5 11.39 -1.16 7.29
C ALA A 5 12.14 -0.25 8.27
N HIS A 6 11.45 0.74 8.83
CA HIS A 6 11.94 1.60 9.89
C HIS A 6 10.91 1.64 11.01
N LEU A 7 11.32 1.21 12.19
CA LEU A 7 10.46 1.13 13.37
C LEU A 7 11.01 2.03 14.48
N VAL A 8 10.12 2.81 15.08
CA VAL A 8 10.40 3.59 16.29
C VAL A 8 9.41 3.16 17.36
N VAL A 9 9.90 2.70 18.50
CA VAL A 9 9.08 2.22 19.61
C VAL A 9 9.44 3.03 20.85
N HIS A 10 8.45 3.63 21.46
CA HIS A 10 8.59 4.34 22.73
C HIS A 10 7.96 3.50 23.84
N GLY A 11 8.69 3.39 24.97
CA GLY A 11 8.28 2.52 26.07
C GLY A 11 8.47 1.02 25.76
N GLY A 12 7.96 0.16 26.68
CA GLY A 12 8.12 -1.28 26.54
C GLY A 12 9.56 -1.78 26.81
N ASN A 13 9.94 -2.88 26.18
CA ASN A 13 11.26 -3.51 26.32
C ASN A 13 11.88 -3.83 24.95
N GLU A 14 13.17 -4.16 24.93
CA GLU A 14 13.95 -4.44 23.70
C GLU A 14 13.40 -5.63 22.88
N LEU A 15 12.64 -6.54 23.49
CA LEU A 15 12.06 -7.69 22.78
C LEU A 15 10.94 -7.29 21.83
N LEU A 16 10.30 -6.13 22.05
CA LEU A 16 9.23 -5.64 21.17
C LEU A 16 9.71 -5.40 19.73
N LEU A 17 10.89 -4.82 19.54
CA LEU A 17 11.44 -4.62 18.20
C LEU A 17 11.74 -5.94 17.48
N ALA A 18 12.25 -6.93 18.20
CA ALA A 18 12.51 -8.25 17.62
C ALA A 18 11.20 -8.92 17.21
N ALA A 19 10.19 -8.90 18.09
CA ALA A 19 8.85 -9.45 17.82
C ALA A 19 8.20 -8.76 16.60
N ALA A 20 8.27 -7.43 16.50
CA ALA A 20 7.74 -6.67 15.37
C ALA A 20 8.43 -7.07 14.05
N VAL A 21 9.75 -7.25 14.04
CA VAL A 21 10.48 -7.70 12.85
C VAL A 21 10.07 -9.11 12.45
N ASP A 22 9.90 -10.02 13.40
CA ASP A 22 9.46 -11.40 13.12
C ASP A 22 8.01 -11.39 12.60
N ARG A 23 7.14 -10.59 13.20
CA ARG A 23 5.76 -10.41 12.72
C ARG A 23 5.70 -9.90 11.28
N LEU A 24 6.51 -8.90 10.92
CA LEU A 24 6.60 -8.43 9.53
C LEU A 24 7.07 -9.52 8.56
N ARG A 25 7.96 -10.42 8.98
CA ARG A 25 8.40 -11.56 8.17
C ARG A 25 7.30 -12.60 7.98
N GLU A 26 6.48 -12.85 9.02
CA GLU A 26 5.31 -13.72 8.93
C GLU A 26 4.31 -13.16 7.92
N LEU A 27 3.92 -11.89 8.06
CA LEU A 27 3.00 -11.22 7.13
C LEU A 27 3.54 -11.25 5.68
N GLU A 28 4.84 -11.02 5.49
CA GLU A 28 5.47 -11.16 4.18
C GLU A 28 5.40 -12.60 3.65
N SER A 29 5.53 -13.59 4.51
CA SER A 29 5.48 -15.00 4.11
C SER A 29 4.11 -15.39 3.55
N TRP A 30 3.03 -14.83 4.09
CA TRP A 30 1.66 -15.08 3.62
C TRP A 30 1.27 -14.22 2.41
N TRP A 31 1.78 -12.99 2.29
CA TRP A 31 1.27 -12.02 1.32
C TRP A 31 2.14 -11.80 0.09
N SER A 32 3.40 -12.27 0.11
CA SER A 32 4.31 -12.03 -0.99
C SER A 32 3.97 -12.86 -2.22
N ARG A 33 3.61 -12.20 -3.33
CA ARG A 33 3.41 -12.85 -4.62
C ARG A 33 4.67 -13.47 -5.24
N PHE A 34 5.83 -13.23 -4.66
CA PHE A 34 7.13 -13.78 -5.09
C PHE A 34 7.50 -15.08 -4.37
N ARG A 35 6.71 -15.51 -3.39
CA ARG A 35 6.88 -16.77 -2.68
C ARG A 35 5.90 -17.80 -3.22
N GLU A 36 6.42 -19.00 -3.49
CA GLU A 36 5.65 -20.12 -4.03
C GLU A 36 4.57 -20.63 -3.04
N ASP A 37 4.88 -20.52 -1.75
CA ASP A 37 4.13 -21.03 -0.60
C ASP A 37 3.25 -19.99 0.10
N SER A 38 3.18 -18.77 -0.40
CA SER A 38 2.33 -17.74 0.20
C SER A 38 0.84 -17.98 -0.08
N ASP A 39 -0.01 -17.51 0.85
CA ASP A 39 -1.47 -17.55 0.70
C ASP A 39 -1.93 -16.93 -0.62
N ILE A 40 -1.35 -15.78 -0.97
CA ILE A 40 -1.69 -15.07 -2.21
C ILE A 40 -1.31 -15.88 -3.45
N THR A 41 -0.14 -16.51 -3.46
CA THR A 41 0.28 -17.35 -4.58
C THR A 41 -0.57 -18.62 -4.70
N LEU A 42 -0.87 -19.26 -3.57
CA LEU A 42 -1.74 -20.45 -3.54
C LEU A 42 -3.16 -20.11 -3.99
N ALA A 43 -3.76 -19.02 -3.49
CA ALA A 43 -5.08 -18.56 -3.92
C ALA A 43 -5.11 -18.20 -5.42
N ASN A 44 -4.07 -17.55 -5.94
CA ASN A 44 -3.95 -17.24 -7.36
C ASN A 44 -3.86 -18.49 -8.24
N ARG A 45 -3.12 -19.52 -7.81
CA ARG A 45 -3.02 -20.81 -8.54
C ARG A 45 -4.34 -21.57 -8.55
N ARG A 46 -5.14 -21.41 -7.50
CA ARG A 46 -6.45 -22.05 -7.33
C ARG A 46 -7.63 -21.15 -7.70
N ALA A 47 -7.41 -20.14 -8.53
CA ALA A 47 -8.46 -19.19 -8.93
C ALA A 47 -9.74 -19.92 -9.38
N GLY A 48 -10.87 -19.51 -8.81
CA GLY A 48 -12.17 -20.15 -8.96
C GLY A 48 -12.53 -21.15 -7.85
N LEU A 49 -11.60 -21.49 -6.97
CA LEU A 49 -11.83 -22.42 -5.85
C LEU A 49 -11.51 -21.74 -4.51
N PRO A 50 -12.28 -22.03 -3.43
CA PRO A 50 -11.93 -21.61 -2.09
C PRO A 50 -10.55 -22.14 -1.69
N THR A 51 -9.73 -21.29 -1.08
CA THR A 51 -8.38 -21.63 -0.62
C THR A 51 -8.27 -21.21 0.83
N GLU A 52 -7.93 -22.13 1.72
CA GLU A 52 -7.64 -21.83 3.12
C GLU A 52 -6.43 -20.90 3.19
N VAL A 53 -6.53 -19.84 3.99
CA VAL A 53 -5.52 -18.82 4.19
C VAL A 53 -5.50 -18.35 5.64
N HIS A 54 -4.43 -17.70 6.04
CA HIS A 54 -4.31 -17.11 7.37
C HIS A 54 -5.40 -16.02 7.60
N GLU A 55 -5.82 -15.84 8.84
CA GLU A 55 -6.83 -14.83 9.20
C GLU A 55 -6.43 -13.40 8.81
N ASP A 56 -5.15 -13.04 8.94
CA ASP A 56 -4.64 -11.75 8.50
C ASP A 56 -4.73 -11.58 6.98
N THR A 57 -4.61 -12.68 6.22
CA THR A 57 -4.81 -12.64 4.77
C THR A 57 -6.27 -12.38 4.43
N LEU A 58 -7.21 -12.96 5.17
CA LEU A 58 -8.64 -12.65 5.03
C LEU A 58 -8.89 -11.18 5.35
N ALA A 59 -8.30 -10.67 6.44
CA ALA A 59 -8.49 -9.30 6.90
C ALA A 59 -7.96 -8.28 5.88
N VAL A 60 -6.74 -8.43 5.37
CA VAL A 60 -6.19 -7.49 4.36
C VAL A 60 -6.95 -7.55 3.04
N VAL A 61 -7.42 -8.73 2.61
CA VAL A 61 -8.22 -8.85 1.38
C VAL A 61 -9.60 -8.23 1.58
N ALA A 62 -10.26 -8.43 2.72
CA ALA A 62 -11.53 -7.76 3.03
C ALA A 62 -11.37 -6.22 3.05
N ARG A 63 -10.25 -5.72 3.59
CA ARG A 63 -9.90 -4.30 3.57
C ARG A 63 -9.71 -3.80 2.13
N ALA A 64 -9.04 -4.59 1.28
CA ALA A 64 -8.87 -4.30 -0.14
C ALA A 64 -10.20 -4.24 -0.89
N MET A 65 -11.13 -5.15 -0.61
CA MET A 65 -12.48 -5.12 -1.19
C MET A 65 -13.29 -3.89 -0.74
N LEU A 66 -13.09 -3.42 0.50
CA LEU A 66 -13.67 -2.17 0.97
C LEU A 66 -13.10 -0.98 0.19
N ALA A 67 -11.78 -0.89 0.06
CA ALA A 67 -11.10 0.15 -0.71
C ALA A 67 -11.53 0.14 -2.19
N TRP A 68 -11.69 -1.04 -2.81
CA TRP A 68 -12.25 -1.18 -4.15
C TRP A 68 -13.62 -0.51 -4.28
N ARG A 69 -14.53 -0.76 -3.32
CA ARG A 69 -15.87 -0.15 -3.31
C ARG A 69 -15.82 1.35 -3.10
N GLN A 70 -15.01 1.82 -2.14
CA GLN A 70 -14.88 3.25 -1.81
C GLN A 70 -14.32 4.06 -2.98
N THR A 71 -13.36 3.50 -3.71
CA THR A 71 -12.71 4.16 -4.85
C THR A 71 -13.40 3.89 -6.19
N ALA A 72 -14.57 3.23 -6.19
CA ALA A 72 -15.29 2.83 -7.39
C ALA A 72 -14.42 2.03 -8.39
N GLY A 73 -13.58 1.13 -7.87
CA GLY A 73 -12.69 0.28 -8.65
C GLY A 73 -11.41 0.94 -9.14
N LYS A 74 -11.10 2.17 -8.73
CA LYS A 74 -9.82 2.84 -9.04
C LYS A 74 -8.64 2.20 -8.30
N PHE A 75 -8.89 1.67 -7.10
CA PHE A 75 -8.04 0.70 -6.44
C PHE A 75 -8.58 -0.70 -6.72
N ASP A 76 -7.76 -1.61 -7.26
CA ASP A 76 -8.18 -2.98 -7.56
C ASP A 76 -7.00 -3.95 -7.43
N ILE A 77 -7.09 -4.89 -6.48
CA ILE A 77 -6.05 -5.90 -6.25
C ILE A 77 -5.96 -6.94 -7.38
N THR A 78 -6.93 -6.99 -8.29
CA THR A 78 -6.93 -7.93 -9.43
C THR A 78 -6.14 -7.41 -10.64
N THR A 79 -5.35 -6.35 -10.47
CA THR A 79 -4.48 -5.79 -11.54
C THR A 79 -3.18 -6.58 -11.75
N LEU A 80 -2.88 -7.59 -10.95
CA LEU A 80 -1.62 -8.37 -11.04
C LEU A 80 -1.27 -8.83 -12.46
N PRO A 81 -2.20 -9.33 -13.29
CA PRO A 81 -1.86 -9.73 -14.67
C PRO A 81 -1.29 -8.58 -15.50
N ALA A 82 -1.81 -7.37 -15.33
CA ALA A 82 -1.31 -6.19 -16.03
C ALA A 82 0.02 -5.68 -15.46
N VAL A 83 0.23 -5.81 -14.14
CA VAL A 83 1.53 -5.52 -13.49
C VAL A 83 2.63 -6.43 -14.06
N LEU A 84 2.35 -7.73 -14.25
CA LEU A 84 3.28 -8.68 -14.86
C LEU A 84 3.52 -8.37 -16.34
N ALA A 85 2.46 -8.06 -17.08
CA ALA A 85 2.56 -7.68 -18.50
C ALA A 85 3.34 -6.37 -18.70
N ALA A 86 3.28 -5.44 -17.74
CA ALA A 86 4.12 -4.25 -17.72
C ALA A 86 5.59 -4.52 -17.38
N GLY A 87 5.97 -5.76 -17.03
CA GLY A 87 7.36 -6.19 -16.80
C GLY A 87 7.79 -6.24 -15.32
N TYR A 88 6.90 -6.00 -14.35
CA TYR A 88 7.26 -6.17 -12.94
C TYR A 88 7.16 -7.63 -12.51
N THR A 89 8.07 -8.43 -13.04
CA THR A 89 8.08 -9.89 -12.93
C THR A 89 9.01 -10.42 -11.84
N HIS A 90 9.87 -9.58 -11.25
CA HIS A 90 10.85 -10.00 -10.24
C HIS A 90 10.73 -9.15 -8.97
N SER A 91 11.03 -9.77 -7.83
CA SER A 91 11.16 -9.04 -6.56
C SER A 91 12.27 -7.99 -6.65
N ALA A 92 12.02 -6.78 -6.19
CA ALA A 92 12.99 -5.69 -6.19
C ALA A 92 14.19 -5.92 -5.26
N THR A 93 14.04 -6.80 -4.26
CA THR A 93 15.09 -7.07 -3.24
C THR A 93 15.76 -8.43 -3.43
N THR A 94 14.99 -9.48 -3.67
CA THR A 94 15.50 -10.85 -3.78
C THR A 94 15.76 -11.28 -5.22
N HIS A 95 15.33 -10.49 -6.20
CA HIS A 95 15.34 -10.82 -7.62
C HIS A 95 14.64 -12.15 -7.98
N GLN A 96 13.84 -12.69 -7.06
CA GLN A 96 13.03 -13.88 -7.34
C GLN A 96 11.94 -13.55 -8.37
N PRO A 97 11.75 -14.42 -9.40
CA PRO A 97 10.68 -14.25 -10.36
C PRO A 97 9.31 -14.48 -9.69
N ALA A 98 8.30 -13.77 -10.16
CA ALA A 98 6.93 -14.08 -9.80
C ALA A 98 6.54 -15.42 -10.43
N PRO A 99 5.70 -16.23 -9.75
CA PRO A 99 5.16 -17.46 -10.33
C PRO A 99 4.43 -17.21 -11.64
N ASP A 100 4.56 -18.12 -12.60
CA ASP A 100 3.77 -18.07 -13.83
C ASP A 100 2.30 -18.42 -13.53
N LEU A 101 1.41 -17.47 -13.82
CA LEU A 101 -0.02 -17.61 -13.61
C LEU A 101 -0.79 -17.86 -14.94
N GLY A 102 -0.10 -17.93 -16.08
CA GLY A 102 -0.71 -18.01 -17.40
C GLY A 102 -1.52 -16.75 -17.75
N THR A 103 -2.40 -16.86 -18.76
CA THR A 103 -3.24 -15.75 -19.20
C THR A 103 -4.35 -15.48 -18.21
N ARG A 104 -4.42 -14.25 -17.68
CA ARG A 104 -5.40 -13.80 -16.69
C ARG A 104 -6.05 -12.49 -17.11
N ARG A 105 -7.15 -12.15 -16.46
CA ARG A 105 -7.93 -10.90 -16.65
C ARG A 105 -7.81 -9.99 -15.44
N ILE A 106 -7.99 -8.70 -15.67
CA ILE A 106 -8.07 -7.65 -14.64
C ILE A 106 -9.51 -7.17 -14.43
N GLY A 107 -9.72 -6.29 -13.45
CA GLY A 107 -11.03 -5.67 -13.20
C GLY A 107 -12.04 -6.61 -12.56
N LEU A 108 -11.58 -7.62 -11.84
CA LEU A 108 -12.40 -8.64 -11.20
C LEU A 108 -12.58 -8.41 -9.69
N GLY A 109 -12.23 -7.23 -9.17
CA GLY A 109 -12.25 -6.93 -7.74
C GLY A 109 -13.61 -7.16 -7.07
N ALA A 110 -14.71 -6.90 -7.78
CA ALA A 110 -16.06 -7.17 -7.28
C ALA A 110 -16.37 -8.67 -7.05
N LEU A 111 -15.58 -9.57 -7.64
CA LEU A 111 -15.80 -11.03 -7.60
C LEU A 111 -14.84 -11.74 -6.63
N VAL A 112 -13.93 -11.03 -5.99
CA VAL A 112 -13.11 -11.58 -4.90
C VAL A 112 -14.02 -11.86 -3.72
N ALA A 113 -13.88 -13.02 -3.09
CA ALA A 113 -14.71 -13.40 -1.95
C ALA A 113 -13.87 -13.88 -0.76
N VAL A 114 -14.27 -13.44 0.42
CA VAL A 114 -13.71 -13.84 1.73
C VAL A 114 -14.81 -14.50 2.53
N ASP A 115 -14.51 -15.68 3.05
CA ASP A 115 -15.37 -16.42 3.98
C ASP A 115 -14.62 -16.63 5.29
N TYR A 116 -14.99 -15.86 6.31
CA TYR A 116 -14.37 -15.91 7.64
C TYR A 116 -14.76 -17.17 8.42
N GLU A 117 -15.96 -17.74 8.18
CA GLU A 117 -16.40 -18.95 8.87
C GLU A 117 -15.62 -20.17 8.35
N ALA A 118 -15.43 -20.24 7.05
CA ALA A 118 -14.65 -21.31 6.42
C ALA A 118 -13.12 -21.04 6.42
N GLY A 119 -12.66 -19.82 6.78
CA GLY A 119 -11.25 -19.46 6.71
C GLY A 119 -10.72 -19.41 5.28
N THR A 120 -11.55 -19.05 4.28
CA THR A 120 -11.16 -19.17 2.87
C THR A 120 -11.22 -17.87 2.08
N LEU A 121 -10.28 -17.75 1.14
CA LEU A 121 -10.23 -16.73 0.10
C LEU A 121 -10.54 -17.37 -1.26
N THR A 122 -11.42 -16.76 -2.04
CA THR A 122 -11.67 -17.15 -3.42
C THR A 122 -11.28 -16.04 -4.38
N VAL A 123 -10.21 -16.27 -5.14
CA VAL A 123 -9.85 -15.45 -6.29
C VAL A 123 -10.76 -15.82 -7.46
N PRO A 124 -11.37 -14.85 -8.19
CA PRO A 124 -12.28 -15.17 -9.26
C PRO A 124 -11.64 -15.97 -10.40
N PRO A 125 -12.38 -16.85 -11.10
CA PRO A 125 -11.85 -17.62 -12.21
C PRO A 125 -11.20 -16.74 -13.29
N GLY A 126 -9.97 -17.05 -13.66
CA GLY A 126 -9.20 -16.26 -14.62
C GLY A 126 -8.68 -14.93 -14.08
N GLY A 127 -8.81 -14.67 -12.77
CA GLY A 127 -8.19 -13.54 -12.09
C GLY A 127 -6.90 -13.92 -11.37
N ALA A 128 -6.17 -12.92 -10.93
CA ALA A 128 -5.07 -13.04 -9.98
C ALA A 128 -4.96 -11.75 -9.16
N ILE A 129 -4.63 -11.84 -7.89
CA ILE A 129 -4.55 -10.71 -6.96
C ILE A 129 -3.11 -10.43 -6.53
N ASP A 130 -2.86 -9.16 -6.18
CA ASP A 130 -1.64 -8.65 -5.57
C ASP A 130 -1.99 -7.63 -4.50
N LEU A 131 -1.35 -7.70 -3.35
CA LEU A 131 -1.55 -6.79 -2.23
C LEU A 131 -0.59 -5.59 -2.24
N GLY A 132 0.14 -5.37 -3.33
CA GLY A 132 1.19 -4.34 -3.42
C GLY A 132 0.75 -2.89 -3.19
N GLY A 133 -0.55 -2.59 -3.25
CA GLY A 133 -1.11 -1.26 -3.00
C GLY A 133 -1.90 -1.11 -1.69
N ILE A 134 -1.82 -2.10 -0.77
CA ILE A 134 -2.46 -2.06 0.55
C ILE A 134 -1.70 -2.84 1.61
N GLY A 135 -0.91 -3.83 1.21
CA GLY A 135 -0.32 -4.80 2.14
C GLY A 135 0.74 -4.20 3.06
N LYS A 136 1.45 -3.16 2.63
CA LYS A 136 2.45 -2.47 3.46
C LYS A 136 1.79 -1.63 4.55
N GLY A 137 0.80 -0.83 4.17
CA GLY A 137 0.02 -0.03 5.11
C GLY A 137 -0.69 -0.91 6.13
N PHE A 138 -1.36 -1.97 5.69
CA PHE A 138 -2.05 -2.88 6.59
C PHE A 138 -1.08 -3.62 7.54
N ALA A 139 0.11 -4.03 7.06
CA ALA A 139 1.13 -4.61 7.93
C ALA A 139 1.69 -3.59 8.93
N ALA A 140 1.85 -2.33 8.50
CA ALA A 140 2.29 -1.26 9.40
C ALA A 140 1.26 -1.00 10.51
N ASP A 141 -0.04 -0.99 10.17
CA ASP A 141 -1.13 -0.82 11.13
C ASP A 141 -1.13 -1.96 12.17
N LEU A 142 -1.17 -3.22 11.71
CA LEU A 142 -1.15 -4.39 12.59
C LEU A 142 0.03 -4.37 13.56
N VAL A 143 1.24 -4.18 13.04
CA VAL A 143 2.44 -4.23 13.88
C VAL A 143 2.52 -3.05 14.85
N ALA A 144 2.07 -1.85 14.44
CA ALA A 144 2.04 -0.70 15.33
C ALA A 144 1.02 -0.87 16.48
N GLU A 145 -0.16 -1.45 16.19
CA GLU A 145 -1.18 -1.76 17.18
C GLU A 145 -0.69 -2.86 18.15
N GLU A 146 -0.16 -3.98 17.63
CA GLU A 146 0.41 -5.08 18.43
C GLU A 146 1.54 -4.62 19.36
N LEU A 147 2.39 -3.68 18.92
CA LEU A 147 3.45 -3.10 19.75
C LEU A 147 2.88 -2.32 20.94
N VAL A 148 1.83 -1.53 20.74
CA VAL A 148 1.19 -0.76 21.81
C VAL A 148 0.41 -1.69 22.76
N GLU A 149 -0.28 -2.69 22.25
CA GLU A 149 -0.95 -3.73 23.05
C GLU A 149 0.04 -4.51 23.92
N ALA A 150 1.26 -4.73 23.41
CA ALA A 150 2.36 -5.38 24.14
C ALA A 150 3.10 -4.46 25.12
N GLY A 151 2.62 -3.21 25.32
CA GLY A 151 3.09 -2.29 26.35
C GLY A 151 3.98 -1.13 25.87
N ALA A 152 4.13 -0.90 24.57
CA ALA A 152 4.72 0.34 24.07
C ALA A 152 3.76 1.52 24.35
N THR A 153 4.30 2.70 24.63
CA THR A 153 3.51 3.95 24.78
C THR A 153 3.22 4.61 23.43
N GLY A 154 4.03 4.30 22.42
CA GLY A 154 3.86 4.73 21.05
C GLY A 154 4.72 3.94 20.09
N ALA A 155 4.21 3.76 18.88
CA ALA A 155 4.89 3.06 17.79
C ALA A 155 4.73 3.82 16.47
N LEU A 156 5.82 3.91 15.72
CA LEU A 156 5.87 4.32 14.32
C LEU A 156 6.41 3.13 13.53
N VAL A 157 5.64 2.63 12.59
CA VAL A 157 6.04 1.58 11.67
C VAL A 157 5.99 2.12 10.24
N ASN A 158 7.16 2.22 9.59
CA ASN A 158 7.30 2.70 8.21
C ASN A 158 7.79 1.56 7.31
N LEU A 159 6.99 1.20 6.35
CA LEU A 159 7.28 0.17 5.36
C LEU A 159 7.36 0.78 3.95
N GLY A 160 8.56 1.27 3.60
CA GLY A 160 8.80 1.83 2.27
C GLY A 160 8.03 3.12 1.97
N GLY A 161 7.71 3.92 2.99
CA GLY A 161 6.98 5.17 2.89
C GLY A 161 5.50 5.09 3.30
N ASP A 162 4.99 3.88 3.59
CA ASP A 162 3.67 3.70 4.18
C ASP A 162 3.84 3.55 5.69
N ILE A 163 3.25 4.46 6.46
CA ILE A 163 3.56 4.70 7.87
C ILE A 163 2.29 4.59 8.70
N ALA A 164 2.34 3.76 9.73
CA ALA A 164 1.35 3.74 10.80
C ALA A 164 1.91 4.40 12.07
N LEU A 165 1.08 5.18 12.74
CA LEU A 165 1.36 5.91 13.96
C LEU A 165 0.32 5.54 15.02
N VAL A 166 0.74 4.87 16.09
CA VAL A 166 -0.15 4.47 17.20
C VAL A 166 0.46 4.96 18.51
N GLY A 167 -0.36 5.51 19.40
CA GLY A 167 0.13 6.11 20.65
C GLY A 167 0.99 7.36 20.41
N SER A 168 1.76 7.76 21.41
CA SER A 168 2.52 9.01 21.39
C SER A 168 4.01 8.78 21.62
N PRO A 169 4.90 9.59 21.01
CA PRO A 169 6.31 9.64 21.41
C PRO A 169 6.43 10.01 22.90
N SER A 170 7.49 9.51 23.57
CA SER A 170 7.65 9.65 25.04
C SER A 170 7.72 11.08 25.53
N ASP A 171 8.17 11.99 24.69
CA ASP A 171 8.58 13.37 25.03
C ASP A 171 7.82 14.44 24.22
N ALA A 172 6.86 14.03 23.39
CA ALA A 172 6.09 14.94 22.54
C ALA A 172 4.64 14.45 22.37
N PRO A 173 3.67 15.38 22.19
CA PRO A 173 2.26 15.01 21.99
C PRO A 173 1.96 14.51 20.58
N SER A 174 2.92 14.57 19.67
CA SER A 174 2.72 14.24 18.26
C SER A 174 4.02 13.82 17.57
N TRP A 175 3.85 13.04 16.51
CA TRP A 175 4.91 12.65 15.57
C TRP A 175 5.17 13.77 14.56
N HIS A 176 6.44 13.96 14.20
CA HIS A 176 6.86 14.89 13.15
C HIS A 176 7.44 14.13 11.98
N LEU A 177 6.93 14.37 10.77
CA LEU A 177 7.24 13.62 9.57
C LEU A 177 7.49 14.56 8.39
N GLY A 178 8.47 14.26 7.55
CA GLY A 178 8.70 14.96 6.29
C GLY A 178 8.03 14.24 5.13
N ILE A 179 7.39 14.99 4.22
CA ILE A 179 7.00 14.50 2.90
C ILE A 179 8.15 14.82 1.96
N ASP A 180 8.82 13.79 1.43
CA ASP A 180 9.96 13.96 0.53
C ASP A 180 9.58 14.73 -0.74
N ASP A 181 10.45 15.64 -1.16
CA ASP A 181 10.27 16.35 -2.43
C ASP A 181 10.78 15.48 -3.60
N PRO A 182 9.89 15.02 -4.49
CA PRO A 182 10.30 14.17 -5.62
C PRO A 182 11.17 14.91 -6.65
N ARG A 183 11.37 16.21 -6.47
CA ARG A 183 12.17 17.08 -7.36
C ARG A 183 13.60 17.26 -6.86
N ALA A 184 13.83 17.08 -5.53
CA ALA A 184 15.13 17.34 -4.91
C ALA A 184 15.39 16.34 -3.75
N THR A 185 16.35 15.47 -3.94
CA THR A 185 16.75 14.46 -2.95
C THR A 185 17.19 15.10 -1.64
N GLY A 186 16.68 14.59 -0.51
CA GLY A 186 17.05 15.04 0.83
C GLY A 186 16.34 16.32 1.27
N THR A 187 15.33 16.76 0.53
CA THR A 187 14.47 17.90 0.92
C THR A 187 13.03 17.44 1.09
N HIS A 188 12.24 18.22 1.84
CA HIS A 188 10.82 17.95 2.05
C HIS A 188 9.97 19.03 1.39
N VAL A 189 8.89 18.62 0.73
CA VAL A 189 7.88 19.53 0.19
C VAL A 189 6.97 20.07 1.29
N ALA A 190 6.81 19.32 2.37
CA ALA A 190 6.09 19.73 3.57
C ALA A 190 6.58 18.93 4.80
N THR A 191 6.36 19.50 5.99
CA THR A 191 6.51 18.80 7.26
C THR A 191 5.12 18.64 7.90
N LEU A 192 4.86 17.48 8.47
CA LEU A 192 3.60 17.12 9.08
C LEU A 192 3.75 16.93 10.59
N ARG A 193 2.66 17.19 11.30
CA ARG A 193 2.49 16.87 12.71
C ARG A 193 1.21 16.04 12.88
N MET A 194 1.35 14.81 13.39
CA MET A 194 0.25 13.87 13.59
C MET A 194 0.32 13.25 14.98
N ALA A 195 -0.84 13.13 15.65
CA ALA A 195 -0.91 12.42 16.93
C ALA A 195 -0.96 10.89 16.72
N CYS A 196 -1.72 10.43 15.75
CA CYS A 196 -1.87 9.03 15.34
C CYS A 196 -2.42 8.96 13.92
N GLY A 197 -2.57 7.76 13.38
CA GLY A 197 -3.16 7.50 12.06
C GLY A 197 -2.15 6.94 11.06
N GLY A 198 -2.48 7.02 9.77
CA GLY A 198 -1.68 6.49 8.69
C GLY A 198 -1.29 7.53 7.64
N ILE A 199 -0.12 7.34 7.05
CA ILE A 199 0.39 8.13 5.93
C ILE A 199 0.91 7.16 4.88
N ALA A 200 0.61 7.41 3.62
CA ALA A 200 1.20 6.68 2.51
C ALA A 200 1.58 7.61 1.37
N THR A 201 2.58 7.22 0.60
CA THR A 201 3.00 7.96 -0.60
C THR A 201 3.15 7.03 -1.78
N SER A 202 2.39 7.27 -2.84
CA SER A 202 2.57 6.63 -4.13
C SER A 202 3.20 7.59 -5.14
N GLY A 203 4.01 7.03 -6.06
CA GLY A 203 4.66 7.83 -7.08
C GLY A 203 5.26 7.01 -8.22
N THR A 204 5.56 7.68 -9.32
CA THR A 204 6.10 7.09 -10.56
C THR A 204 7.62 7.03 -10.57
N THR A 205 8.31 7.50 -9.52
CA THR A 205 9.76 7.72 -9.53
C THR A 205 10.59 6.57 -8.97
N VAL A 206 10.03 5.74 -8.06
CA VAL A 206 10.78 4.74 -7.29
C VAL A 206 10.78 3.36 -7.96
N ARG A 207 9.61 2.81 -8.31
CA ARG A 207 9.47 1.50 -8.96
C ARG A 207 9.22 1.67 -10.45
N ARG A 208 10.28 2.01 -11.16
CA ARG A 208 10.27 2.23 -12.62
C ARG A 208 11.40 1.46 -13.28
N TRP A 209 11.20 1.05 -14.51
CA TRP A 209 12.19 0.36 -15.34
C TRP A 209 12.06 0.77 -16.79
N GLN A 210 13.10 0.50 -17.55
CA GLN A 210 13.15 0.76 -18.98
C GLN A 210 13.01 -0.55 -19.75
N HIS A 211 12.17 -0.56 -20.77
CA HIS A 211 12.06 -1.66 -21.73
C HIS A 211 13.17 -1.58 -22.77
N ASP A 212 13.37 -2.69 -23.52
CA ASP A 212 14.39 -2.80 -24.56
C ASP A 212 14.18 -1.78 -25.69
N ASP A 213 12.94 -1.32 -25.91
CA ASP A 213 12.58 -0.27 -26.88
C ASP A 213 12.86 1.16 -26.39
N GLY A 214 13.44 1.30 -25.19
CA GLY A 214 13.76 2.59 -24.59
C GLY A 214 12.59 3.26 -23.85
N THR A 215 11.37 2.68 -23.87
CA THR A 215 10.23 3.22 -23.11
C THR A 215 10.41 2.95 -21.62
N THR A 216 10.05 3.95 -20.81
CA THR A 216 10.07 3.82 -19.34
C THR A 216 8.66 3.57 -18.83
N THR A 217 8.53 2.61 -17.92
CA THR A 217 7.26 2.27 -17.27
C THR A 217 7.40 2.16 -15.76
N HIS A 218 6.28 2.02 -15.06
CA HIS A 218 6.21 1.84 -13.61
C HIS A 218 5.08 0.86 -13.23
N HIS A 219 5.03 0.48 -11.98
CA HIS A 219 4.16 -0.58 -11.44
C HIS A 219 2.70 -0.17 -11.19
N LEU A 220 2.37 1.12 -11.23
CA LEU A 220 1.02 1.61 -10.96
C LEU A 220 0.15 1.44 -12.19
N ILE A 221 -0.81 0.53 -12.12
CA ILE A 221 -1.68 0.17 -13.25
C ILE A 221 -3.07 0.81 -13.06
N ASP A 222 -3.59 1.42 -14.11
CA ASP A 222 -5.00 1.82 -14.17
C ASP A 222 -5.88 0.58 -14.41
N PRO A 223 -6.77 0.21 -13.47
CA PRO A 223 -7.63 -0.96 -13.60
C PRO A 223 -8.58 -0.89 -14.81
N ALA A 224 -8.94 0.30 -15.26
CA ALA A 224 -9.84 0.51 -16.40
C ALA A 224 -9.18 0.20 -17.74
N THR A 225 -7.86 0.46 -17.86
CA THR A 225 -7.14 0.31 -19.12
C THR A 225 -6.19 -0.89 -19.14
N GLY A 226 -5.79 -1.38 -17.96
CA GLY A 226 -4.76 -2.40 -17.80
C GLY A 226 -3.35 -1.91 -18.17
N ARG A 227 -3.13 -0.61 -18.20
CA ARG A 227 -1.86 0.01 -18.57
C ARG A 227 -1.28 0.83 -17.41
N PRO A 228 0.03 1.08 -17.40
CA PRO A 228 0.63 2.01 -16.47
C PRO A 228 -0.06 3.38 -16.53
N ALA A 229 -0.38 3.91 -15.35
CA ALA A 229 -1.10 5.17 -15.19
C ALA A 229 -0.24 6.35 -15.67
N SER A 230 -0.83 7.29 -16.41
CA SER A 230 -0.14 8.49 -16.89
C SER A 230 -1.12 9.65 -16.91
N TYR A 231 -1.41 10.20 -15.74
CA TYR A 231 -2.43 11.23 -15.53
C TYR A 231 -1.88 12.54 -14.98
N GLY A 232 -0.55 12.72 -14.98
CA GLY A 232 0.09 13.98 -14.59
C GLY A 232 0.41 14.09 -13.10
N ILE A 233 0.29 12.99 -12.31
CA ILE A 233 0.70 12.93 -10.92
C ILE A 233 2.09 12.29 -10.81
N ARG A 234 3.07 13.03 -10.25
CA ARG A 234 4.40 12.53 -9.94
C ARG A 234 4.41 11.76 -8.63
N THR A 235 3.88 12.38 -7.56
CA THR A 235 3.66 11.74 -6.25
C THR A 235 2.39 12.24 -5.62
N ILE A 236 1.76 11.38 -4.83
CA ILE A 236 0.68 11.76 -3.94
C ILE A 236 0.90 11.15 -2.56
N THR A 237 0.79 11.99 -1.53
CA THR A 237 0.78 11.57 -0.13
C THR A 237 -0.61 11.78 0.44
N VAL A 238 -1.14 10.74 1.11
CA VAL A 238 -2.45 10.78 1.78
C VAL A 238 -2.26 10.51 3.26
N MET A 239 -2.99 11.27 4.10
CA MET A 239 -3.15 11.04 5.53
C MET A 239 -4.57 10.53 5.78
N ALA A 240 -4.68 9.47 6.58
CA ALA A 240 -5.93 8.80 6.92
C ALA A 240 -5.92 8.31 8.39
N ALA A 241 -7.01 7.70 8.83
CA ALA A 241 -7.07 7.10 10.16
C ALA A 241 -6.15 5.90 10.33
N ASP A 242 -5.80 5.22 9.24
CA ASP A 242 -4.90 4.06 9.19
C ASP A 242 -4.09 4.06 7.88
N ALA A 243 -2.94 3.37 7.88
CA ALA A 243 -2.00 3.34 6.76
C ALA A 243 -2.54 2.51 5.57
N ALA A 244 -3.35 1.49 5.81
CA ALA A 244 -3.99 0.71 4.75
C ALA A 244 -4.94 1.56 3.91
N THR A 245 -5.74 2.43 4.57
CA THR A 245 -6.59 3.41 3.87
C THR A 245 -5.73 4.39 3.09
N ALA A 246 -4.71 4.97 3.72
CA ALA A 246 -3.82 5.93 3.05
C ALA A 246 -3.17 5.30 1.80
N GLU A 247 -2.62 4.07 1.88
CA GLU A 247 -1.97 3.38 0.76
C GLU A 247 -2.94 3.07 -0.38
N SER A 248 -4.13 2.55 -0.06
CA SER A 248 -5.13 2.22 -1.08
C SER A 248 -5.66 3.47 -1.81
N PHE A 249 -5.83 4.58 -1.09
CA PHE A 249 -6.27 5.84 -1.68
C PHE A 249 -5.17 6.52 -2.51
N THR A 250 -3.89 6.45 -2.11
CA THR A 250 -2.80 6.93 -2.97
C THR A 250 -2.71 6.11 -4.25
N THR A 251 -2.84 4.78 -4.16
CA THR A 251 -2.83 3.89 -5.33
C THR A 251 -3.98 4.21 -6.28
N ALA A 252 -5.21 4.40 -5.77
CA ALA A 252 -6.36 4.81 -6.57
C ALA A 252 -6.14 6.17 -7.24
N ALA A 253 -5.66 7.14 -6.49
CA ALA A 253 -5.45 8.52 -6.96
C ALA A 253 -4.45 8.61 -8.11
N MET A 254 -3.42 7.74 -8.13
CA MET A 254 -2.46 7.68 -9.24
C MET A 254 -3.10 7.30 -10.59
N THR A 255 -4.34 6.78 -10.59
CA THR A 255 -5.10 6.44 -11.80
C THR A 255 -6.11 7.52 -12.21
N MET A 256 -5.92 8.75 -11.74
CA MET A 256 -6.81 9.89 -11.94
C MET A 256 -6.01 11.15 -12.29
N THR A 257 -6.68 12.15 -12.86
CA THR A 257 -6.07 13.49 -12.99
C THR A 257 -5.81 14.10 -11.60
N PRO A 258 -4.85 15.03 -11.44
CA PRO A 258 -4.60 15.68 -10.14
C PRO A 258 -5.86 16.29 -9.50
N THR A 259 -6.72 16.92 -10.30
CA THR A 259 -7.98 17.52 -9.84
C THR A 259 -8.97 16.47 -9.36
N ASP A 260 -9.16 15.38 -10.12
CA ASP A 260 -10.07 14.30 -9.73
C ASP A 260 -9.56 13.56 -8.50
N ALA A 261 -8.23 13.36 -8.39
CA ALA A 261 -7.60 12.75 -7.22
C ALA A 261 -7.87 13.57 -5.95
N ILE A 262 -7.63 14.89 -5.97
CA ILE A 262 -7.94 15.79 -4.85
C ILE A 262 -9.44 15.74 -4.52
N ALA A 263 -10.32 15.79 -5.51
CA ALA A 263 -11.76 15.74 -5.29
C ALA A 263 -12.21 14.42 -4.65
N MET A 264 -11.66 13.28 -5.10
CA MET A 264 -11.91 11.97 -4.51
C MET A 264 -11.47 11.93 -3.04
N ILE A 265 -10.22 12.31 -2.74
CA ILE A 265 -9.66 12.31 -1.39
C ILE A 265 -10.51 13.20 -0.46
N GLN A 266 -10.85 14.41 -0.92
CA GLN A 266 -11.66 15.36 -0.17
C GLN A 266 -13.07 14.84 0.13
N LYS A 267 -13.69 14.11 -0.80
CA LYS A 267 -15.01 13.48 -0.62
C LYS A 267 -15.05 12.51 0.57
N PHE A 268 -13.92 11.88 0.89
CA PHE A 268 -13.79 10.98 2.05
C PHE A 268 -13.24 11.68 3.31
N GLY A 269 -13.09 13.01 3.28
CA GLY A 269 -12.59 13.78 4.42
C GLY A 269 -11.11 13.54 4.72
N LEU A 270 -10.36 12.95 3.78
CA LEU A 270 -8.94 12.66 3.93
C LEU A 270 -8.10 13.89 3.57
N ALA A 271 -6.88 13.94 4.09
CA ALA A 271 -5.91 14.96 3.74
C ALA A 271 -4.91 14.42 2.70
N ALA A 272 -4.53 15.27 1.72
CA ALA A 272 -3.55 14.89 0.72
C ALA A 272 -2.70 16.06 0.22
N LEU A 273 -1.47 15.71 -0.22
CA LEU A 273 -0.58 16.57 -0.99
C LEU A 273 -0.20 15.85 -2.27
N VAL A 274 -0.41 16.50 -3.41
CA VAL A 274 -0.05 16.03 -4.75
C VAL A 274 1.08 16.88 -5.28
N VAL A 275 2.12 16.25 -5.81
CA VAL A 275 3.12 16.91 -6.68
C VAL A 275 2.88 16.42 -8.10
N THR A 276 2.61 17.34 -9.02
CA THR A 276 2.33 17.04 -10.42
C THR A 276 3.60 16.89 -11.25
N ASP A 277 3.49 16.37 -12.47
CA ASP A 277 4.62 16.24 -13.40
C ASP A 277 5.19 17.58 -13.84
N ASP A 278 4.35 18.63 -13.89
CA ASP A 278 4.73 20.03 -14.13
C ASP A 278 5.14 20.79 -12.85
N HIS A 279 5.40 20.04 -11.77
CA HIS A 279 5.95 20.55 -10.51
C HIS A 279 5.02 21.42 -9.65
N GLN A 280 3.73 21.47 -9.94
CA GLN A 280 2.76 22.11 -9.06
C GLN A 280 2.52 21.29 -7.80
N VAL A 281 2.18 21.95 -6.71
CA VAL A 281 1.78 21.33 -5.44
C VAL A 281 0.31 21.66 -5.19
N LEU A 282 -0.51 20.62 -5.10
CA LEU A 282 -1.93 20.74 -4.79
C LEU A 282 -2.21 20.04 -3.45
N THR A 283 -3.10 20.61 -2.64
CA THR A 283 -3.49 20.02 -1.37
C THR A 283 -5.02 20.01 -1.20
N THR A 284 -5.51 19.08 -0.40
CA THR A 284 -6.88 19.18 0.12
C THR A 284 -6.95 20.26 1.21
N PRO A 285 -8.12 20.87 1.47
CA PRO A 285 -8.28 21.83 2.57
C PRO A 285 -7.88 21.26 3.94
N THR A 286 -8.19 19.98 4.20
CA THR A 286 -7.85 19.26 5.44
C THR A 286 -6.35 19.08 5.64
N PHE A 287 -5.52 19.23 4.60
CA PHE A 287 -4.06 19.08 4.71
C PHE A 287 -3.44 20.08 5.68
N GLU A 288 -3.98 21.29 5.77
CA GLU A 288 -3.43 22.35 6.62
C GLU A 288 -3.55 22.02 8.12
N GLU A 289 -4.46 21.13 8.51
CA GLU A 289 -4.60 20.66 9.91
C GLU A 289 -3.41 19.81 10.35
N PHE A 290 -2.69 19.21 9.41
CA PHE A 290 -1.52 18.36 9.64
C PHE A 290 -0.19 19.07 9.43
N ARG A 291 -0.17 20.25 8.83
CA ARG A 291 1.07 20.99 8.54
C ARG A 291 1.74 21.44 9.85
N ALA A 292 3.05 21.16 9.99
CA ALA A 292 3.86 21.52 11.14
C ALA A 292 4.50 22.91 11.00
#